data_1580272c4a3884c0f9ee716e909830d9
#
_entry.id   1580272c4a3884c0f9ee716e909830d9
#
_cell.length_a   1.000
_cell.length_b   1.000
_cell.length_c   1.000
_cell.angle_alpha   90.00
_cell.angle_beta   90.00
_cell.angle_gamma   90.00
#
_symmetry.space_group_name_H-M   'P 1'
#
loop_
_entity.id
_entity.type
_entity.pdbx_description
1 polymer ?
#
loop_
_entity_poly.entity_id
_entity_poly.type
_entity_poly.pdbx_seq_one_letter_code
_entity_poly.pdbx_strand_id
1 'polypeptide(L)'
;MSKQIIHFAHANGFPAKTYNKLFSYLEDDFEVNYLERHAHNPKFPVTDGWERLRDELREELEKRYTRKIIGVGHSLGGILHFLVAVEKPDLYQAIILLDAPIISRLSSGGVKILKTLGLFDRFSPSPMTRFRRNLWQSKDEVFEHFKQKEKFAAFDEDVLRDYAEHGAIETERGYELFFKPSIEAKIYRALPHNLPKFRGKLKVPAAYIGGTNSQEARMARLSFMRKHLPFEFQFLEGSHLFPLEKPQETAEVIITVFRRLSR
;
A
#
# COMPACT_ATOMS: atom_id res chain seq x y z
N MET A 1 -5.28 -29.33 -5.80
CA MET A 1 -4.44 -28.65 -4.77
C MET A 1 -5.14 -27.39 -4.35
N SER A 2 -5.09 -27.00 -3.07
CA SER A 2 -5.66 -25.70 -2.63
C SER A 2 -4.87 -24.54 -3.25
N LYS A 3 -5.57 -23.48 -3.69
CA LYS A 3 -4.93 -22.26 -4.18
C LYS A 3 -3.96 -21.68 -3.12
N GLN A 4 -2.90 -21.04 -3.57
CA GLN A 4 -2.01 -20.28 -2.68
C GLN A 4 -2.70 -18.99 -2.24
N ILE A 5 -2.40 -18.54 -1.01
CA ILE A 5 -3.08 -17.37 -0.44
C ILE A 5 -2.24 -16.13 -0.71
N ILE A 6 -2.85 -15.13 -1.31
CA ILE A 6 -2.39 -13.74 -1.27
C ILE A 6 -3.10 -13.02 -0.13
N HIS A 7 -2.35 -12.40 0.78
CA HIS A 7 -2.88 -11.33 1.62
C HIS A 7 -2.45 -9.99 1.03
N PHE A 8 -3.46 -9.20 0.62
CA PHE A 8 -3.23 -7.88 0.03
C PHE A 8 -3.34 -6.78 1.09
N ALA A 9 -2.34 -5.89 1.14
CA ALA A 9 -2.36 -4.70 1.98
C ALA A 9 -2.40 -3.44 1.10
N HIS A 10 -3.43 -2.63 1.30
CA HIS A 10 -3.76 -1.49 0.45
C HIS A 10 -2.89 -0.24 0.71
N ALA A 11 -2.88 0.71 -0.23
CA ALA A 11 -2.23 2.00 -0.10
C ALA A 11 -3.00 2.96 0.83
N ASN A 12 -2.31 3.96 1.37
CA ASN A 12 -2.90 5.00 2.20
C ASN A 12 -4.00 5.76 1.45
N GLY A 13 -5.21 5.79 1.99
CA GLY A 13 -6.37 6.45 1.38
C GLY A 13 -7.15 5.62 0.36
N PHE A 14 -6.74 4.37 0.08
CA PHE A 14 -7.38 3.45 -0.86
C PHE A 14 -7.76 2.14 -0.16
N PRO A 15 -8.98 2.02 0.41
CA PRO A 15 -9.43 0.79 1.06
C PRO A 15 -9.32 -0.43 0.13
N ALA A 16 -9.17 -1.63 0.69
CA ALA A 16 -8.85 -2.83 -0.10
C ALA A 16 -9.82 -3.11 -1.26
N LYS A 17 -11.12 -2.92 -1.07
CA LYS A 17 -12.11 -3.15 -2.12
C LYS A 17 -12.01 -2.20 -3.32
N THR A 18 -11.25 -1.12 -3.22
CA THR A 18 -10.94 -0.28 -4.39
C THR A 18 -10.00 -0.97 -5.38
N TYR A 19 -9.48 -2.16 -5.03
CA TYR A 19 -8.65 -3.01 -5.88
C TYR A 19 -9.42 -4.24 -6.42
N ASN A 20 -10.76 -4.29 -6.32
CA ASN A 20 -11.55 -5.46 -6.74
C ASN A 20 -11.24 -5.88 -8.18
N LYS A 21 -11.06 -4.92 -9.10
CA LYS A 21 -10.67 -5.21 -10.48
C LYS A 21 -9.32 -5.96 -10.56
N LEU A 22 -8.33 -5.55 -9.78
CA LEU A 22 -7.05 -6.26 -9.68
C LEU A 22 -7.24 -7.66 -9.08
N PHE A 23 -8.07 -7.78 -8.04
CA PHE A 23 -8.32 -9.06 -7.38
C PHE A 23 -8.99 -10.05 -8.32
N SER A 24 -9.95 -9.62 -9.15
CA SER A 24 -10.62 -10.48 -10.12
C SER A 24 -9.67 -11.16 -11.09
N TYR A 25 -8.56 -10.52 -11.48
CA TYR A 25 -7.53 -11.12 -12.33
C TYR A 25 -6.55 -12.04 -11.56
N LEU A 26 -6.50 -11.95 -10.24
CA LEU A 26 -5.65 -12.81 -9.41
C LEU A 26 -6.39 -14.04 -8.90
N GLU A 27 -7.72 -13.99 -8.81
CA GLU A 27 -8.53 -15.03 -8.18
C GLU A 27 -8.57 -16.34 -8.96
N ASP A 28 -8.19 -16.36 -10.24
CA ASP A 28 -8.04 -17.59 -11.01
C ASP A 28 -6.88 -18.46 -10.47
N ASP A 29 -5.77 -17.84 -10.10
CA ASP A 29 -4.56 -18.51 -9.61
C ASP A 29 -4.46 -18.58 -8.07
N PHE A 30 -5.05 -17.62 -7.34
CA PHE A 30 -4.87 -17.43 -5.90
C PHE A 30 -6.19 -17.31 -5.13
N GLU A 31 -6.13 -17.58 -3.83
CA GLU A 31 -7.12 -17.13 -2.87
C GLU A 31 -6.70 -15.73 -2.37
N VAL A 32 -7.44 -14.68 -2.76
CA VAL A 32 -7.11 -13.29 -2.40
C VAL A 32 -7.86 -12.88 -1.14
N ASN A 33 -7.11 -12.49 -0.12
CA ASN A 33 -7.64 -11.99 1.15
C ASN A 33 -7.00 -10.65 1.49
N TYR A 34 -7.67 -9.85 2.32
CA TYR A 34 -7.19 -8.52 2.73
C TYR A 34 -7.76 -8.09 4.07
N LEU A 35 -7.11 -7.14 4.71
CA LEU A 35 -7.72 -6.29 5.72
C LEU A 35 -8.40 -5.12 5.00
N GLU A 36 -9.69 -4.93 5.25
CA GLU A 36 -10.50 -3.97 4.48
C GLU A 36 -9.98 -2.54 4.59
N ARG A 37 -9.47 -2.18 5.78
CA ARG A 37 -8.99 -0.82 6.05
C ARG A 37 -7.98 -0.79 7.20
N HIS A 38 -6.71 -0.52 6.89
CA HIS A 38 -5.67 -0.31 7.90
C HIS A 38 -5.87 0.96 8.72
N ALA A 39 -5.30 1.02 9.91
CA ALA A 39 -5.18 2.20 10.75
C ALA A 39 -6.50 2.74 11.36
N HIS A 40 -7.59 2.02 11.24
CA HIS A 40 -8.88 2.46 11.78
C HIS A 40 -9.31 1.66 13.02
N ASN A 41 -8.57 0.63 13.39
CA ASN A 41 -8.76 -0.09 14.63
C ASN A 41 -8.15 0.71 15.80
N PRO A 42 -8.93 1.12 16.81
CA PRO A 42 -8.42 1.91 17.93
C PRO A 42 -7.36 1.18 18.78
N LYS A 43 -7.28 -0.15 18.71
CA LYS A 43 -6.22 -0.95 19.32
C LYS A 43 -4.84 -0.65 18.72
N PHE A 44 -4.80 -0.23 17.45
CA PHE A 44 -3.58 0.03 16.69
C PHE A 44 -3.55 1.47 16.15
N PRO A 45 -3.41 2.48 17.03
CA PRO A 45 -3.37 3.87 16.59
C PRO A 45 -2.16 4.14 15.71
N VAL A 46 -2.27 5.12 14.82
CA VAL A 46 -1.12 5.56 13.99
C VAL A 46 -0.05 6.16 14.89
N THR A 47 1.11 5.50 14.96
CA THR A 47 2.32 5.95 15.66
C THR A 47 3.46 6.20 14.68
N ASP A 48 4.46 6.99 15.09
CA ASP A 48 5.61 7.27 14.24
C ASP A 48 6.35 5.98 13.84
N GLY A 49 6.76 5.91 12.57
CA GLY A 49 7.40 4.71 12.01
C GLY A 49 6.45 3.55 11.72
N TRP A 50 5.13 3.72 11.86
CA TRP A 50 4.08 2.74 11.58
C TRP A 50 4.16 1.45 12.40
N GLU A 51 4.75 1.50 13.59
CA GLU A 51 4.95 0.28 14.40
C GLU A 51 3.62 -0.37 14.79
N ARG A 52 2.61 0.42 15.18
CA ARG A 52 1.29 -0.11 15.54
C ARG A 52 0.51 -0.62 14.31
N LEU A 53 0.71 -0.03 13.14
CA LEU A 53 0.12 -0.53 11.88
C LEU A 53 0.74 -1.87 11.46
N ARG A 54 2.08 -2.02 11.65
CA ARG A 54 2.74 -3.31 11.50
C ARG A 54 2.15 -4.35 12.45
N ASP A 55 1.90 -3.99 13.72
CA ASP A 55 1.31 -4.89 14.70
C ASP A 55 -0.13 -5.29 14.34
N GLU A 56 -0.93 -4.35 13.77
CA GLU A 56 -2.26 -4.62 13.22
C GLU A 56 -2.20 -5.70 12.13
N LEU A 57 -1.33 -5.50 11.13
CA LEU A 57 -1.17 -6.48 10.07
C LEU A 57 -0.66 -7.82 10.60
N ARG A 58 0.34 -7.82 11.49
CA ARG A 58 0.87 -9.06 12.08
C ARG A 58 -0.23 -9.83 12.81
N GLU A 59 -1.02 -9.18 13.67
CA GLU A 59 -2.09 -9.84 14.42
C GLU A 59 -3.17 -10.41 13.47
N GLU A 60 -3.50 -9.68 12.40
CA GLU A 60 -4.41 -10.17 11.36
C GLU A 60 -3.89 -11.45 10.70
N LEU A 61 -2.61 -11.46 10.30
CA LEU A 61 -2.01 -12.63 9.66
C LEU A 61 -1.90 -13.83 10.60
N GLU A 62 -1.45 -13.62 11.83
CA GLU A 62 -1.31 -14.70 12.84
C GLU A 62 -2.66 -15.32 13.22
N LYS A 63 -3.74 -14.54 13.22
CA LYS A 63 -5.09 -15.04 13.52
C LYS A 63 -5.76 -15.74 12.34
N ARG A 64 -5.54 -15.24 11.13
CA ARG A 64 -6.28 -15.70 9.96
C ARG A 64 -5.66 -16.94 9.31
N TYR A 65 -4.34 -17.08 9.35
CA TYR A 65 -3.64 -18.09 8.56
C TYR A 65 -2.85 -19.08 9.40
N THR A 66 -3.03 -20.38 9.07
CA THR A 66 -2.23 -21.49 9.63
C THR A 66 -1.14 -21.94 8.67
N ARG A 67 -1.09 -21.41 7.45
CA ARG A 67 -0.09 -21.69 6.41
C ARG A 67 0.55 -20.41 5.91
N LYS A 68 1.76 -20.52 5.34
CA LYS A 68 2.47 -19.37 4.77
C LYS A 68 1.67 -18.70 3.65
N ILE A 69 1.73 -17.39 3.61
CA ILE A 69 1.05 -16.55 2.63
C ILE A 69 2.03 -15.83 1.69
N ILE A 70 1.51 -15.32 0.59
CA ILE A 70 2.19 -14.34 -0.25
C ILE A 70 1.69 -12.95 0.19
N GLY A 71 2.57 -12.14 0.75
CA GLY A 71 2.23 -10.76 1.11
C GLY A 71 2.38 -9.85 -0.11
N VAL A 72 1.27 -9.35 -0.65
CA VAL A 72 1.28 -8.34 -1.72
C VAL A 72 0.80 -7.03 -1.13
N GLY A 73 1.56 -5.96 -1.32
CA GLY A 73 1.15 -4.68 -0.75
C GLY A 73 1.53 -3.48 -1.61
N HIS A 74 0.58 -2.54 -1.72
CA HIS A 74 0.78 -1.30 -2.44
C HIS A 74 1.20 -0.17 -1.49
N SER A 75 2.29 0.54 -1.81
CA SER A 75 2.73 1.72 -1.06
C SER A 75 2.83 1.45 0.46
N LEU A 76 1.96 2.05 1.29
CA LEU A 76 1.84 1.75 2.73
C LEU A 76 1.82 0.24 3.00
N GLY A 77 0.93 -0.49 2.34
CA GLY A 77 0.74 -1.92 2.54
C GLY A 77 1.99 -2.74 2.22
N GLY A 78 2.76 -2.36 1.19
CA GLY A 78 4.04 -2.99 0.87
C GLY A 78 5.07 -2.82 1.98
N ILE A 79 5.18 -1.62 2.56
CA ILE A 79 6.06 -1.37 3.69
C ILE A 79 5.61 -2.15 4.94
N LEU A 80 4.29 -2.27 5.18
CA LEU A 80 3.78 -3.06 6.30
C LEU A 80 4.14 -4.55 6.15
N HIS A 81 3.93 -5.14 4.96
CA HIS A 81 4.37 -6.52 4.70
C HIS A 81 5.89 -6.69 4.87
N PHE A 82 6.70 -5.75 4.39
CA PHE A 82 8.15 -5.77 4.61
C PHE A 82 8.50 -5.79 6.09
N LEU A 83 7.88 -4.92 6.90
CA LEU A 83 8.14 -4.85 8.34
C LEU A 83 7.76 -6.13 9.06
N VAL A 84 6.59 -6.71 8.74
CA VAL A 84 6.14 -7.98 9.33
C VAL A 84 7.02 -9.14 8.85
N ALA A 85 7.40 -9.21 7.57
CA ALA A 85 8.24 -10.28 7.02
C ALA A 85 9.66 -10.29 7.62
N VAL A 86 10.20 -9.13 7.99
CA VAL A 86 11.48 -9.05 8.73
C VAL A 86 11.35 -9.59 10.15
N GLU A 87 10.22 -9.37 10.82
CA GLU A 87 9.97 -9.78 12.19
C GLU A 87 9.51 -11.24 12.29
N LYS A 88 8.63 -11.65 11.37
CA LYS A 88 7.95 -12.95 11.33
C LYS A 88 8.08 -13.61 9.95
N PRO A 89 9.28 -14.01 9.54
CA PRO A 89 9.49 -14.60 8.21
C PRO A 89 8.69 -15.90 7.99
N ASP A 90 8.36 -16.61 9.07
CA ASP A 90 7.64 -17.88 9.00
C ASP A 90 6.18 -17.73 8.55
N LEU A 91 5.61 -16.53 8.61
CA LEU A 91 4.28 -16.24 8.06
C LEU A 91 4.27 -16.20 6.53
N TYR A 92 5.43 -16.02 5.89
CA TYR A 92 5.50 -15.70 4.47
C TYR A 92 6.17 -16.78 3.62
N GLN A 93 5.60 -17.01 2.45
CA GLN A 93 6.26 -17.69 1.35
C GLN A 93 7.09 -16.70 0.51
N ALA A 94 6.54 -15.53 0.24
CA ALA A 94 7.18 -14.42 -0.45
C ALA A 94 6.50 -13.09 -0.11
N ILE A 95 7.17 -11.96 -0.40
CA ILE A 95 6.53 -10.63 -0.41
C ILE A 95 6.74 -9.94 -1.75
N ILE A 96 5.71 -9.23 -2.22
CA ILE A 96 5.74 -8.42 -3.44
C ILE A 96 5.29 -7.00 -3.10
N LEU A 97 6.19 -6.05 -3.25
CA LEU A 97 5.97 -4.64 -2.97
C LEU A 97 5.59 -3.91 -4.25
N LEU A 98 4.37 -3.40 -4.34
CA LEU A 98 3.89 -2.58 -5.45
C LEU A 98 4.16 -1.10 -5.11
N ASP A 99 5.10 -0.51 -5.80
CA ASP A 99 5.59 0.87 -5.64
C ASP A 99 5.73 1.32 -4.17
N ALA A 100 6.32 0.45 -3.36
CA ALA A 100 6.60 0.69 -1.94
C ALA A 100 8.12 0.81 -1.69
N PRO A 101 8.74 1.93 -2.09
CA PRO A 101 10.19 2.08 -2.03
C PRO A 101 10.68 2.26 -0.59
N ILE A 102 11.79 1.58 -0.27
CA ILE A 102 12.48 1.72 1.01
C ILE A 102 13.58 2.78 0.85
N ILE A 103 13.41 3.90 1.53
CA ILE A 103 14.31 5.07 1.42
C ILE A 103 15.70 4.81 2.02
N SER A 104 16.71 5.51 1.50
CA SER A 104 18.10 5.40 1.96
C SER A 104 18.32 6.01 3.36
N ARG A 105 19.48 5.76 3.98
CA ARG A 105 19.88 6.36 5.26
C ARG A 105 19.90 7.89 5.21
N LEU A 106 20.38 8.49 4.11
CA LEU A 106 20.44 9.94 3.97
C LEU A 106 19.04 10.55 3.89
N SER A 107 18.15 9.96 3.07
CA SER A 107 16.75 10.39 2.98
C SER A 107 16.02 10.19 4.31
N SER A 108 16.29 9.07 5.01
CA SER A 108 15.75 8.79 6.35
C SER A 108 16.20 9.83 7.38
N GLY A 109 17.47 10.23 7.35
CA GLY A 109 18.01 11.31 8.21
C GLY A 109 17.30 12.63 7.96
N GLY A 110 17.12 13.00 6.70
CA GLY A 110 16.38 14.21 6.31
C GLY A 110 14.93 14.21 6.81
N VAL A 111 14.20 13.10 6.62
CA VAL A 111 12.84 12.92 7.14
C VAL A 111 12.81 13.07 8.66
N LYS A 112 13.73 12.44 9.38
CA LYS A 112 13.83 12.56 10.85
C LYS A 112 14.04 14.00 11.30
N ILE A 113 14.97 14.72 10.68
CA ILE A 113 15.26 16.12 11.00
C ILE A 113 14.03 17.00 10.75
N LEU A 114 13.36 16.86 9.58
CA LEU A 114 12.16 17.63 9.27
C LEU A 114 11.03 17.37 10.27
N LYS A 115 10.86 16.12 10.73
CA LYS A 115 9.89 15.77 11.78
C LYS A 115 10.24 16.42 13.10
N THR A 116 11.51 16.33 13.53
CA THR A 116 11.97 16.90 14.81
C THR A 116 11.79 18.43 14.84
N LEU A 117 11.99 19.10 13.70
CA LEU A 117 11.80 20.55 13.57
C LEU A 117 10.34 20.97 13.34
N GLY A 118 9.39 20.02 13.24
CA GLY A 118 7.98 20.31 12.94
C GLY A 118 7.74 20.81 11.51
N LEU A 119 8.72 20.67 10.62
CA LEU A 119 8.66 21.18 9.23
C LEU A 119 8.16 20.13 8.23
N PHE A 120 7.99 18.88 8.65
CA PHE A 120 7.68 17.78 7.74
C PHE A 120 6.36 17.98 6.98
N ASP A 121 5.35 18.60 7.62
CA ASP A 121 4.06 18.88 6.98
C ASP A 121 4.16 19.78 5.74
N ARG A 122 5.19 20.65 5.65
CA ARG A 122 5.41 21.50 4.46
C ARG A 122 5.81 20.71 3.22
N PHE A 123 6.33 19.51 3.40
CA PHE A 123 6.87 18.64 2.35
C PHE A 123 6.06 17.34 2.19
N SER A 124 4.98 17.17 2.95
CA SER A 124 4.13 15.99 2.91
C SER A 124 2.72 16.34 2.39
N PRO A 125 1.97 15.37 1.83
CA PRO A 125 0.58 15.57 1.43
C PRO A 125 -0.39 15.79 2.61
N SER A 126 0.08 15.62 3.85
CA SER A 126 -0.74 15.60 5.06
C SER A 126 -1.70 16.80 5.21
N PRO A 127 -1.29 18.07 5.01
CA PRO A 127 -2.21 19.20 5.18
C PRO A 127 -3.34 19.20 4.16
N MET A 128 -3.03 18.94 2.88
CA MET A 128 -4.04 18.89 1.80
C MET A 128 -5.01 17.73 2.02
N THR A 129 -4.51 16.58 2.45
CA THR A 129 -5.30 15.39 2.71
C THR A 129 -6.29 15.62 3.84
N ARG A 130 -5.88 16.29 4.92
CA ARG A 130 -6.72 16.52 6.10
C ARG A 130 -8.00 17.30 5.80
N PHE A 131 -7.94 18.23 4.87
CA PHE A 131 -9.01 19.17 4.56
C PHE A 131 -9.69 18.88 3.22
N ARG A 132 -9.40 17.74 2.58
CA ARG A 132 -10.06 17.37 1.33
C ARG A 132 -11.56 17.16 1.54
N ARG A 133 -12.34 17.39 0.49
CA ARG A 133 -13.79 17.10 0.50
C ARG A 133 -14.03 15.67 0.97
N ASN A 134 -15.00 15.50 1.85
CA ASN A 134 -15.30 14.23 2.51
C ASN A 134 -16.80 13.97 2.66
N LEU A 135 -17.65 14.72 1.98
CA LEU A 135 -19.11 14.56 2.05
C LEU A 135 -19.74 14.81 0.67
N TRP A 136 -20.62 13.90 0.26
CA TRP A 136 -21.38 13.91 -0.98
C TRP A 136 -22.80 13.44 -0.70
N GLN A 137 -23.74 13.73 -1.63
CA GLN A 137 -25.14 13.34 -1.49
C GLN A 137 -25.42 11.95 -2.08
N SER A 138 -24.60 11.46 -3.01
CA SER A 138 -24.73 10.15 -3.65
C SER A 138 -23.38 9.55 -4.02
N LYS A 139 -23.34 8.25 -4.34
CA LYS A 139 -22.18 7.58 -4.92
C LYS A 139 -21.82 8.11 -6.31
N ASP A 140 -22.81 8.51 -7.09
CA ASP A 140 -22.58 9.14 -8.39
C ASP A 140 -21.84 10.47 -8.23
N GLU A 141 -22.18 11.24 -7.22
CA GLU A 141 -21.46 12.47 -6.91
C GLU A 141 -20.01 12.19 -6.46
N VAL A 142 -19.78 11.09 -5.71
CA VAL A 142 -18.43 10.62 -5.38
C VAL A 142 -17.66 10.28 -6.65
N PHE A 143 -18.25 9.47 -7.53
CA PHE A 143 -17.66 9.07 -8.80
C PHE A 143 -17.27 10.27 -9.66
N GLU A 144 -18.21 11.19 -9.92
CA GLU A 144 -17.97 12.39 -10.74
C GLU A 144 -16.91 13.31 -10.11
N HIS A 145 -16.90 13.42 -8.77
CA HIS A 145 -15.89 14.21 -8.08
C HIS A 145 -14.48 13.66 -8.31
N PHE A 146 -14.28 12.34 -8.20
CA PHE A 146 -12.95 11.74 -8.36
C PHE A 146 -12.55 11.62 -9.83
N LYS A 147 -13.49 11.40 -10.75
CA LYS A 147 -13.26 11.40 -12.19
C LYS A 147 -12.61 12.71 -12.71
N GLN A 148 -12.96 13.84 -12.07
CA GLN A 148 -12.41 15.15 -12.43
C GLN A 148 -11.03 15.43 -11.84
N LYS A 149 -10.50 14.55 -10.98
CA LYS A 149 -9.18 14.74 -10.35
C LYS A 149 -8.08 14.18 -11.24
N GLU A 150 -7.06 15.00 -11.54
CA GLU A 150 -5.90 14.61 -12.35
C GLU A 150 -5.27 13.28 -11.87
N LYS A 151 -5.18 13.08 -10.56
CA LYS A 151 -4.64 11.85 -9.95
C LYS A 151 -5.41 10.58 -10.32
N PHE A 152 -6.68 10.70 -10.67
CA PHE A 152 -7.57 9.60 -11.05
C PHE A 152 -7.80 9.50 -12.57
N ALA A 153 -7.26 10.42 -13.34
CA ALA A 153 -7.50 10.50 -14.79
C ALA A 153 -7.01 9.28 -15.57
N ALA A 154 -5.99 8.59 -15.04
CA ALA A 154 -5.42 7.39 -15.64
C ALA A 154 -6.03 6.09 -15.10
N PHE A 155 -6.97 6.15 -14.16
CA PHE A 155 -7.60 4.94 -13.61
C PHE A 155 -8.47 4.26 -14.68
N ASP A 156 -8.44 2.91 -14.65
CA ASP A 156 -9.47 2.11 -15.30
C ASP A 156 -10.85 2.53 -14.76
N GLU A 157 -11.86 2.62 -15.64
CA GLU A 157 -13.19 3.14 -15.26
C GLU A 157 -13.87 2.25 -14.20
N ASP A 158 -13.71 0.93 -14.27
CA ASP A 158 -14.28 0.02 -13.27
C ASP A 158 -13.58 0.19 -11.91
N VAL A 159 -12.27 0.47 -11.90
CA VAL A 159 -11.55 0.82 -10.66
C VAL A 159 -12.05 2.12 -10.06
N LEU A 160 -12.37 3.10 -10.88
CA LEU A 160 -12.97 4.36 -10.40
C LEU A 160 -14.37 4.12 -9.82
N ARG A 161 -15.16 3.23 -10.44
CA ARG A 161 -16.46 2.78 -9.89
C ARG A 161 -16.28 2.04 -8.57
N ASP A 162 -15.33 1.12 -8.47
CA ASP A 162 -14.98 0.45 -7.21
C ASP A 162 -14.58 1.46 -6.12
N TYR A 163 -13.84 2.52 -6.49
CA TYR A 163 -13.48 3.57 -5.55
C TYR A 163 -14.70 4.36 -5.06
N ALA A 164 -15.65 4.68 -5.93
CA ALA A 164 -16.88 5.36 -5.54
C ALA A 164 -17.78 4.45 -4.69
N GLU A 165 -17.88 3.16 -5.03
CA GLU A 165 -18.74 2.18 -4.36
C GLU A 165 -18.21 1.79 -2.97
N HIS A 166 -16.91 1.56 -2.85
CA HIS A 166 -16.27 1.01 -1.65
C HIS A 166 -15.37 1.98 -0.90
N GLY A 167 -14.95 3.07 -1.55
CA GLY A 167 -14.16 4.12 -0.94
C GLY A 167 -14.99 5.15 -0.17
N ALA A 168 -16.32 5.14 -0.32
CA ALA A 168 -17.25 5.94 0.45
C ALA A 168 -18.33 5.07 1.09
N ILE A 169 -18.82 5.49 2.26
CA ILE A 169 -19.88 4.80 3.02
C ILE A 169 -21.03 5.76 3.28
N GLU A 170 -22.25 5.21 3.33
CA GLU A 170 -23.43 5.95 3.70
C GLU A 170 -23.42 6.27 5.19
N THR A 171 -23.80 7.49 5.52
CA THR A 171 -23.97 8.02 6.88
C THR A 171 -25.26 8.83 6.95
N GLU A 172 -25.69 9.26 8.13
CA GLU A 172 -26.86 10.15 8.31
C GLU A 172 -26.71 11.48 7.55
N ARG A 173 -25.48 11.88 7.19
CA ARG A 173 -25.17 13.14 6.53
C ARG A 173 -25.04 13.02 5.01
N GLY A 174 -25.04 11.80 4.46
CA GLY A 174 -24.73 11.47 3.08
C GLY A 174 -23.58 10.47 2.98
N TYR A 175 -22.81 10.51 1.91
CA TYR A 175 -21.68 9.61 1.66
C TYR A 175 -20.37 10.22 2.14
N GLU A 176 -19.68 9.58 3.05
CA GLU A 176 -18.38 10.01 3.57
C GLU A 176 -17.28 9.03 3.17
N LEU A 177 -16.03 9.52 3.04
CA LEU A 177 -14.90 8.64 2.76
C LEU A 177 -14.76 7.57 3.83
N PHE A 178 -14.74 6.31 3.40
CA PHE A 178 -14.54 5.16 4.27
C PHE A 178 -13.16 5.23 4.93
N PHE A 179 -12.12 5.64 4.18
CA PHE A 179 -10.81 5.94 4.73
C PHE A 179 -10.76 7.40 5.22
N LYS A 180 -10.83 7.60 6.52
CA LYS A 180 -10.94 8.94 7.13
C LYS A 180 -9.75 9.83 6.78
N PRO A 181 -9.96 11.04 6.21
CA PRO A 181 -8.88 11.98 5.84
C PRO A 181 -7.95 12.32 6.99
N SER A 182 -8.46 12.40 8.22
CA SER A 182 -7.65 12.65 9.42
C SER A 182 -6.67 11.51 9.73
N ILE A 183 -7.04 10.26 9.46
CA ILE A 183 -6.16 9.09 9.62
C ILE A 183 -5.16 9.04 8.48
N GLU A 184 -5.59 9.27 7.24
CA GLU A 184 -4.71 9.35 6.08
C GLU A 184 -3.59 10.39 6.29
N ALA A 185 -3.95 11.58 6.78
CA ALA A 185 -2.99 12.63 7.11
C ALA A 185 -2.02 12.21 8.23
N LYS A 186 -2.50 11.51 9.27
CA LYS A 186 -1.63 10.97 10.34
C LYS A 186 -0.62 9.96 9.81
N ILE A 187 -1.02 9.08 8.88
CA ILE A 187 -0.12 8.10 8.26
C ILE A 187 1.01 8.80 7.51
N TYR A 188 0.72 9.84 6.72
CA TYR A 188 1.77 10.62 6.06
C TYR A 188 2.75 11.25 7.05
N ARG A 189 2.27 11.84 8.15
CA ARG A 189 3.13 12.41 9.20
C ARG A 189 4.00 11.37 9.89
N ALA A 190 3.48 10.16 10.04
CA ALA A 190 4.15 9.06 10.73
C ALA A 190 5.09 8.24 9.83
N LEU A 191 5.40 8.70 8.61
CA LEU A 191 6.20 7.97 7.63
C LEU A 191 7.48 7.37 8.26
N PRO A 192 7.77 6.06 8.07
CA PRO A 192 8.96 5.43 8.62
C PRO A 192 10.25 6.07 8.11
N HIS A 193 11.12 6.44 9.03
CA HIS A 193 12.45 7.00 8.75
C HIS A 193 13.59 6.10 9.25
N ASN A 194 13.27 4.87 9.66
CA ASN A 194 14.24 3.92 10.24
C ASN A 194 14.38 2.61 9.44
N LEU A 195 13.78 2.53 8.25
CA LEU A 195 13.80 1.33 7.41
C LEU A 195 15.22 0.82 7.05
N PRO A 196 16.24 1.68 6.87
CA PRO A 196 17.60 1.21 6.58
C PRO A 196 18.23 0.33 7.68
N LYS A 197 17.70 0.33 8.91
CA LYS A 197 18.13 -0.57 10.00
C LYS A 197 17.85 -2.05 9.71
N PHE A 198 16.96 -2.32 8.75
CA PHE A 198 16.56 -3.68 8.37
C PHE A 198 17.41 -4.28 7.23
N ARG A 199 18.48 -3.59 6.82
CA ARG A 199 19.48 -4.14 5.88
C ARG A 199 19.93 -5.52 6.32
N GLY A 200 19.86 -6.51 5.40
CA GLY A 200 20.27 -7.90 5.63
C GLY A 200 19.37 -8.70 6.59
N LYS A 201 18.23 -8.14 7.02
CA LYS A 201 17.31 -8.81 7.95
C LYS A 201 16.16 -9.54 7.27
N LEU A 202 15.82 -9.19 6.03
CA LEU A 202 14.79 -9.89 5.28
C LEU A 202 15.27 -11.28 4.89
N LYS A 203 14.49 -12.30 5.25
CA LYS A 203 14.82 -13.74 5.08
C LYS A 203 13.87 -14.46 4.14
N VAL A 204 12.89 -13.76 3.59
CA VAL A 204 11.91 -14.33 2.65
C VAL A 204 12.20 -13.85 1.23
N PRO A 205 11.86 -14.65 0.20
CA PRO A 205 11.90 -14.21 -1.20
C PRO A 205 11.08 -12.93 -1.38
N ALA A 206 11.63 -11.98 -2.13
CA ALA A 206 11.00 -10.66 -2.22
C ALA A 206 11.15 -10.03 -3.60
N ALA A 207 10.11 -9.33 -4.07
CA ALA A 207 10.17 -8.53 -5.26
C ALA A 207 9.60 -7.12 -5.04
N TYR A 208 10.14 -6.19 -5.81
CA TYR A 208 9.63 -4.84 -5.95
C TYR A 208 9.14 -4.63 -7.39
N ILE A 209 7.88 -4.26 -7.54
CA ILE A 209 7.29 -3.86 -8.81
C ILE A 209 7.05 -2.36 -8.75
N GLY A 210 7.69 -1.57 -9.60
CA GLY A 210 7.59 -0.11 -9.61
C GLY A 210 6.93 0.43 -10.87
N GLY A 211 6.23 1.55 -10.74
CA GLY A 211 5.76 2.32 -11.90
C GLY A 211 6.92 3.07 -12.58
N THR A 212 7.04 2.98 -13.92
CA THR A 212 8.09 3.68 -14.66
C THR A 212 8.00 5.20 -14.53
N ASN A 213 6.79 5.72 -14.29
CA ASN A 213 6.50 7.14 -14.12
C ASN A 213 6.31 7.55 -12.65
N SER A 214 6.53 6.63 -11.69
CA SER A 214 6.38 6.91 -10.27
C SER A 214 7.33 8.02 -9.80
N GLN A 215 6.76 9.09 -9.25
CA GLN A 215 7.53 10.14 -8.59
C GLN A 215 8.08 9.67 -7.24
N GLU A 216 7.33 8.85 -6.51
CA GLU A 216 7.71 8.26 -5.23
C GLU A 216 8.95 7.39 -5.37
N ALA A 217 8.99 6.51 -6.39
CA ALA A 217 10.16 5.69 -6.68
C ALA A 217 11.39 6.52 -7.07
N ARG A 218 11.20 7.58 -7.87
CA ARG A 218 12.26 8.52 -8.26
C ARG A 218 12.83 9.26 -7.06
N MET A 219 11.96 9.80 -6.19
CA MET A 219 12.38 10.53 -4.98
C MET A 219 13.08 9.62 -3.97
N ALA A 220 12.60 8.40 -3.81
CA ALA A 220 13.19 7.41 -2.90
C ALA A 220 14.59 6.93 -3.35
N ARG A 221 14.93 7.03 -4.62
CA ARG A 221 16.18 6.55 -5.21
C ARG A 221 16.43 5.07 -4.89
N LEU A 222 15.91 4.16 -5.68
CA LEU A 222 15.93 2.70 -5.46
C LEU A 222 17.33 2.08 -5.29
N SER A 223 18.40 2.87 -5.46
CA SER A 223 19.79 2.41 -5.31
C SER A 223 20.08 1.75 -3.97
N PHE A 224 19.45 2.24 -2.88
CA PHE A 224 19.59 1.61 -1.56
C PHE A 224 18.99 0.20 -1.56
N MET A 225 17.76 0.04 -2.06
CA MET A 225 17.10 -1.26 -2.16
C MET A 225 17.92 -2.22 -3.04
N ARG A 226 18.30 -1.78 -4.23
CA ARG A 226 19.11 -2.59 -5.18
C ARG A 226 20.42 -3.08 -4.57
N LYS A 227 21.10 -2.25 -3.78
CA LYS A 227 22.41 -2.57 -3.18
C LYS A 227 22.34 -3.40 -1.91
N HIS A 228 21.27 -3.26 -1.12
CA HIS A 228 21.28 -3.69 0.28
C HIS A 228 20.13 -4.60 0.71
N LEU A 229 19.14 -4.82 -0.16
CA LEU A 229 17.99 -5.68 0.11
C LEU A 229 17.86 -6.73 -0.99
N PRO A 230 17.44 -7.97 -0.66
CA PRO A 230 17.39 -9.08 -1.61
C PRO A 230 16.08 -9.05 -2.43
N PHE A 231 15.81 -7.94 -3.11
CA PHE A 231 14.64 -7.81 -3.95
C PHE A 231 14.96 -8.11 -5.43
N GLU A 232 14.07 -8.88 -6.08
CA GLU A 232 13.95 -8.82 -7.54
C GLU A 232 13.22 -7.53 -7.93
N PHE A 233 13.63 -6.92 -9.06
CA PHE A 233 13.04 -5.67 -9.53
C PHE A 233 12.34 -5.88 -10.87
N GLN A 234 11.09 -5.47 -10.92
CA GLN A 234 10.28 -5.42 -12.13
C GLN A 234 9.66 -4.02 -12.25
N PHE A 235 9.38 -3.56 -13.47
CA PHE A 235 8.75 -2.29 -13.72
C PHE A 235 7.58 -2.46 -14.68
N LEU A 236 6.51 -1.71 -14.41
CA LEU A 236 5.32 -1.60 -15.25
C LEU A 236 5.14 -0.15 -15.64
N GLU A 237 4.68 0.10 -16.85
CA GLU A 237 4.34 1.45 -17.28
C GLU A 237 3.17 1.98 -16.45
N GLY A 238 3.36 3.14 -15.82
CA GLY A 238 2.34 3.78 -14.97
C GLY A 238 2.95 4.64 -13.88
N SER A 239 2.10 5.35 -13.16
CA SER A 239 2.48 6.18 -12.02
C SER A 239 2.65 5.35 -10.73
N HIS A 240 2.74 6.02 -9.58
CA HIS A 240 2.64 5.37 -8.28
C HIS A 240 1.37 4.52 -8.13
N LEU A 241 0.31 4.89 -8.81
CA LEU A 241 -1.00 4.25 -8.74
C LEU A 241 -1.23 3.19 -9.84
N PHE A 242 -0.17 2.70 -10.51
CA PHE A 242 -0.28 1.72 -11.58
C PHE A 242 -1.16 0.50 -11.27
N PRO A 243 -1.28 0.02 -10.02
CA PRO A 243 -2.18 -1.10 -9.72
C PRO A 243 -3.67 -0.77 -9.91
N LEU A 244 -4.01 0.52 -9.92
CA LEU A 244 -5.35 1.05 -10.14
C LEU A 244 -5.53 1.61 -11.58
N GLU A 245 -4.42 1.93 -12.25
CA GLU A 245 -4.39 2.38 -13.64
C GLU A 245 -4.42 1.20 -14.62
N LYS A 246 -3.71 0.11 -14.28
CA LYS A 246 -3.47 -1.08 -15.11
C LYS A 246 -3.63 -2.36 -14.29
N PRO A 247 -4.85 -2.67 -13.81
CA PRO A 247 -5.06 -3.80 -12.90
C PRO A 247 -4.75 -5.15 -13.52
N GLN A 248 -5.06 -5.37 -14.81
CA GLN A 248 -4.77 -6.63 -15.49
C GLN A 248 -3.28 -6.88 -15.62
N GLU A 249 -2.54 -5.93 -16.19
CA GLU A 249 -1.09 -6.04 -16.38
C GLU A 249 -0.37 -6.15 -15.03
N THR A 250 -0.90 -5.51 -13.98
CA THR A 250 -0.40 -5.65 -12.62
C THR A 250 -0.56 -7.07 -12.11
N ALA A 251 -1.71 -7.70 -12.33
CA ALA A 251 -1.94 -9.09 -11.95
C ALA A 251 -1.00 -10.05 -12.69
N GLU A 252 -0.85 -9.89 -14.00
CA GLU A 252 0.05 -10.70 -14.84
C GLU A 252 1.51 -10.62 -14.34
N VAL A 253 1.97 -9.42 -13.98
CA VAL A 253 3.31 -9.21 -13.44
C VAL A 253 3.44 -9.83 -12.05
N ILE A 254 2.46 -9.70 -11.16
CA ILE A 254 2.45 -10.35 -9.83
C ILE A 254 2.59 -11.87 -9.98
N ILE A 255 1.78 -12.49 -10.85
CA ILE A 255 1.79 -13.94 -11.12
C ILE A 255 3.17 -14.37 -11.62
N THR A 256 3.70 -13.65 -12.61
CA THR A 256 4.99 -13.95 -13.22
C THR A 256 6.14 -13.85 -12.22
N VAL A 257 6.17 -12.78 -11.44
CA VAL A 257 7.17 -12.54 -10.39
C VAL A 257 7.08 -13.62 -9.31
N PHE A 258 5.88 -13.93 -8.83
CA PHE A 258 5.72 -14.95 -7.82
C PHE A 258 6.19 -16.33 -8.30
N ARG A 259 5.90 -16.72 -9.55
CA ARG A 259 6.40 -17.98 -10.15
C ARG A 259 7.94 -18.05 -10.19
N ARG A 260 8.63 -16.90 -10.32
CA ARG A 260 10.10 -16.84 -10.23
C ARG A 260 10.61 -16.99 -8.80
N LEU A 261 9.97 -16.30 -7.85
CA LEU A 261 10.35 -16.36 -6.42
C LEU A 261 10.12 -17.74 -5.77
N SER A 262 9.28 -18.58 -6.39
CA SER A 262 8.91 -19.91 -5.88
C SER A 262 9.80 -21.04 -6.39
N ARG A 263 10.77 -20.73 -7.26
CA ARG A 263 11.77 -21.68 -7.79
C ARG A 263 12.96 -21.77 -6.85
#